data_b600adbd2a53bf119fcb9044b030dbec
#
_entry.id   b600adbd2a53bf119fcb9044b030dbec
#
_cell.length_a   1.000
_cell.length_b   1.000
_cell.length_c   1.000
_cell.angle_alpha   90.00
_cell.angle_beta   90.00
_cell.angle_gamma   90.00
#
_symmetry.space_group_name_H-M   'P 1'
#
loop_
_entity.id
_entity.type
_entity.pdbx_description
1 polymer ?
#
loop_
_entity_poly.entity_id
_entity_poly.type
_entity_poly.pdbx_seq_one_letter_code
_entity_poly.pdbx_strand_id
1 'polypeptide(L)'
;MSKPGNVWRKIHGKVTKHPTNFSWLIDKKLAGSGMPTSSTELDWTIKQGIKSVVTMTEQALPESWVQGVHYLHVPTEDLGAPDVEKIDNAVDFIHERINNKEPTMVHCAAGIGRTGVILSCYLIKYENYSANDAIQVVRKKRPGSIQSESQEIAITFYEKQIRK
;
A
#
# COMPACT_ATOMS: atom_id res chain seq x y z
N MET A 1 0.74 15.43 6.80
CA MET A 1 1.56 15.49 5.56
C MET A 1 2.18 16.87 5.36
N SER A 2 3.47 16.94 5.04
CA SER A 2 4.14 18.24 4.78
C SER A 2 3.66 18.88 3.48
N LYS A 3 3.42 20.22 3.49
CA LYS A 3 3.04 20.97 2.29
C LYS A 3 4.00 20.78 1.10
N PRO A 4 5.36 20.75 1.29
CA PRO A 4 6.30 20.51 0.20
C PRO A 4 6.13 19.15 -0.48
N GLY A 5 5.89 18.08 0.27
CA GLY A 5 5.70 16.73 -0.30
C GLY A 5 4.46 16.62 -1.19
N ASN A 6 3.39 17.34 -0.88
CA ASN A 6 2.18 17.39 -1.72
C ASN A 6 2.44 18.13 -3.04
N VAL A 7 3.20 19.23 -3.00
CA VAL A 7 3.55 19.99 -4.20
C VAL A 7 4.42 19.13 -5.12
N TRP A 8 5.43 18.45 -4.57
CA TRP A 8 6.31 17.60 -5.35
C TRP A 8 5.54 16.47 -6.06
N ARG A 9 4.65 15.75 -5.35
CA ARG A 9 3.82 14.70 -5.95
C ARG A 9 2.96 15.19 -7.10
N LYS A 10 2.32 16.37 -6.94
CA LYS A 10 1.51 16.98 -8.00
C LYS A 10 2.34 17.35 -9.23
N ILE A 11 3.56 17.88 -9.04
CA ILE A 11 4.48 18.19 -10.14
C ILE A 11 4.91 16.89 -10.83
N HIS A 12 5.34 15.90 -10.05
CA HIS A 12 5.72 14.59 -10.57
C HIS A 12 4.58 13.98 -11.41
N GLY A 13 3.37 13.92 -10.87
CA GLY A 13 2.22 13.35 -11.58
C GLY A 13 1.85 14.10 -12.86
N LYS A 14 1.98 15.44 -12.89
CA LYS A 14 1.76 16.22 -14.11
C LYS A 14 2.77 15.89 -15.21
N VAL A 15 4.01 15.62 -14.85
CA VAL A 15 5.09 15.32 -15.80
C VAL A 15 5.07 13.87 -16.24
N THR A 16 4.95 12.94 -15.29
CA THR A 16 5.10 11.50 -15.54
C THR A 16 3.78 10.77 -15.81
N LYS A 17 2.66 11.38 -15.40
CA LYS A 17 1.29 10.81 -15.46
C LYS A 17 1.10 9.52 -14.64
N HIS A 18 2.02 9.21 -13.74
CA HIS A 18 1.90 8.06 -12.83
C HIS A 18 2.21 8.48 -11.39
N PRO A 19 1.66 7.77 -10.38
CA PRO A 19 1.90 8.10 -8.99
C PRO A 19 3.36 7.84 -8.61
N THR A 20 3.84 8.58 -7.61
CA THR A 20 5.20 8.40 -7.08
C THR A 20 5.39 7.01 -6.50
N ASN A 21 6.61 6.49 -6.53
CA ASN A 21 6.99 5.24 -5.86
C ASN A 21 6.13 4.01 -6.23
N PHE A 22 5.53 4.00 -7.41
CA PHE A 22 4.86 2.78 -7.90
C PHE A 22 5.90 1.71 -8.18
N SER A 23 5.75 0.54 -7.57
CA SER A 23 6.52 -0.65 -7.93
C SER A 23 5.82 -1.93 -7.47
N TRP A 24 6.06 -3.03 -8.18
CA TRP A 24 5.56 -4.34 -7.81
C TRP A 24 6.38 -4.93 -6.66
N LEU A 25 5.70 -5.37 -5.58
CA LEU A 25 6.28 -6.25 -4.57
C LEU A 25 6.26 -7.70 -5.04
N ILE A 26 5.11 -8.14 -5.56
CA ILE A 26 4.94 -9.42 -6.22
C ILE A 26 4.52 -9.11 -7.65
N ASP A 27 5.32 -9.53 -8.62
CA ASP A 27 5.13 -9.17 -10.03
C ASP A 27 3.70 -9.43 -10.50
N LYS A 28 3.08 -8.42 -11.09
CA LYS A 28 1.71 -8.44 -11.62
C LYS A 28 0.62 -8.94 -10.65
N LYS A 29 0.88 -8.92 -9.33
CA LYS A 29 -0.09 -9.33 -8.30
C LYS A 29 -0.28 -8.26 -7.23
N LEU A 30 0.83 -7.78 -6.63
CA LEU A 30 0.77 -6.82 -5.52
C LEU A 30 1.77 -5.69 -5.72
N ALA A 31 1.28 -4.48 -5.76
CA ALA A 31 2.07 -3.26 -5.91
C ALA A 31 1.92 -2.33 -4.72
N GLY A 32 2.92 -1.49 -4.50
CA GLY A 32 2.84 -0.34 -3.62
C GLY A 32 3.03 0.96 -4.39
N SER A 33 2.43 2.06 -3.90
CA SER A 33 2.46 3.35 -4.57
C SER A 33 2.32 4.52 -3.60
N GLY A 34 2.74 5.71 -3.99
CA GLY A 34 2.26 6.95 -3.42
C GLY A 34 0.82 7.24 -3.85
N MET A 35 0.18 8.19 -3.16
CA MET A 35 -1.20 8.57 -3.45
C MET A 35 -1.31 9.13 -4.87
N PRO A 36 -2.19 8.61 -5.72
CA PRO A 36 -2.56 9.26 -6.97
C PRO A 36 -3.08 10.68 -6.69
N THR A 37 -2.59 11.66 -7.41
CA THR A 37 -3.00 13.07 -7.24
C THR A 37 -4.01 13.53 -8.29
N SER A 38 -4.36 12.65 -9.21
CA SER A 38 -5.38 12.83 -10.26
C SER A 38 -5.96 11.49 -10.70
N SER A 39 -7.14 11.52 -11.34
CA SER A 39 -7.71 10.34 -11.99
C SER A 39 -6.78 9.76 -13.06
N THR A 40 -6.06 10.62 -13.79
CA THR A 40 -5.10 10.19 -14.81
C THR A 40 -3.98 9.31 -14.24
N GLU A 41 -3.50 9.59 -13.03
CA GLU A 41 -2.50 8.76 -12.38
C GLU A 41 -3.10 7.40 -11.96
N LEU A 42 -4.33 7.38 -11.48
CA LEU A 42 -5.03 6.13 -11.16
C LEU A 42 -5.31 5.33 -12.43
N ASP A 43 -5.77 5.96 -13.51
CA ASP A 43 -5.98 5.32 -14.81
C ASP A 43 -4.70 4.69 -15.34
N TRP A 44 -3.55 5.35 -15.11
CA TRP A 44 -2.26 4.75 -15.46
C TRP A 44 -2.01 3.45 -14.69
N THR A 45 -2.31 3.39 -13.38
CA THR A 45 -2.15 2.14 -12.61
C THR A 45 -3.09 1.04 -13.09
N ILE A 46 -4.32 1.39 -13.47
CA ILE A 46 -5.28 0.47 -14.07
C ILE A 46 -4.72 -0.11 -15.39
N LYS A 47 -4.09 0.72 -16.21
CA LYS A 47 -3.40 0.28 -17.44
C LYS A 47 -2.20 -0.64 -17.17
N GLN A 48 -1.58 -0.56 -15.98
CA GLN A 48 -0.58 -1.53 -15.53
C GLN A 48 -1.19 -2.87 -15.10
N GLY A 49 -2.51 -2.99 -15.10
CA GLY A 49 -3.25 -4.20 -14.73
C GLY A 49 -3.85 -4.18 -13.33
N ILE A 50 -3.71 -3.08 -12.58
CA ILE A 50 -4.35 -2.96 -11.25
C ILE A 50 -5.87 -2.97 -11.41
N LYS A 51 -6.53 -3.81 -10.61
CA LYS A 51 -8.00 -3.94 -10.54
C LYS A 51 -8.55 -3.66 -9.15
N SER A 52 -7.67 -3.59 -8.15
CA SER A 52 -8.06 -3.38 -6.75
C SER A 52 -7.13 -2.37 -6.09
N VAL A 53 -7.66 -1.52 -5.22
CA VAL A 53 -6.90 -0.45 -4.56
C VAL A 53 -7.20 -0.44 -3.06
N VAL A 54 -6.14 -0.43 -2.26
CA VAL A 54 -6.20 -0.20 -0.82
C VAL A 54 -5.61 1.18 -0.51
N THR A 55 -6.42 2.06 0.04
CA THR A 55 -6.04 3.44 0.41
C THR A 55 -5.81 3.55 1.91
N MET A 56 -4.62 4.00 2.29
CA MET A 56 -4.20 4.12 3.70
C MET A 56 -4.09 5.57 4.19
N THR A 57 -4.43 6.53 3.37
CA THR A 57 -4.49 7.94 3.80
C THR A 57 -5.71 8.17 4.69
N GLU A 58 -5.65 9.21 5.51
CA GLU A 58 -6.74 9.62 6.41
C GLU A 58 -8.04 9.86 5.64
N GLN A 59 -7.91 10.38 4.42
CA GLN A 59 -9.03 10.63 3.52
C GLN A 59 -9.04 9.60 2.38
N ALA A 60 -10.22 9.16 2.00
CA ALA A 60 -10.43 8.30 0.84
C ALA A 60 -10.09 9.01 -0.47
N LEU A 61 -9.86 8.24 -1.53
CA LEU A 61 -9.84 8.79 -2.89
C LEU A 61 -11.25 9.24 -3.29
N PRO A 62 -11.37 10.22 -4.21
CA PRO A 62 -12.67 10.61 -4.74
C PRO A 62 -13.43 9.40 -5.32
N GLU A 63 -14.70 9.27 -4.98
CA GLU A 63 -15.53 8.14 -5.42
C GLU A 63 -15.54 7.99 -6.96
N SER A 64 -15.58 9.12 -7.67
CA SER A 64 -15.55 9.12 -9.14
C SER A 64 -14.26 8.53 -9.75
N TRP A 65 -13.18 8.47 -8.99
CA TRP A 65 -11.92 7.88 -9.49
C TRP A 65 -11.89 6.37 -9.32
N VAL A 66 -12.54 5.85 -8.28
CA VAL A 66 -12.47 4.43 -7.92
C VAL A 66 -13.64 3.62 -8.48
N GLN A 67 -14.50 4.25 -9.28
CA GLN A 67 -15.54 3.53 -10.02
C GLN A 67 -14.92 2.50 -10.98
N GLY A 68 -15.35 1.26 -10.87
CA GLY A 68 -14.85 0.17 -11.72
C GLY A 68 -13.58 -0.55 -11.20
N VAL A 69 -13.06 -0.18 -10.01
CA VAL A 69 -12.05 -0.95 -9.29
C VAL A 69 -12.61 -1.44 -7.95
N HIS A 70 -12.11 -2.56 -7.45
CA HIS A 70 -12.39 -2.98 -6.07
C HIS A 70 -11.64 -2.06 -5.12
N TYR A 71 -12.33 -1.47 -4.16
CA TYR A 71 -11.77 -0.41 -3.34
C TYR A 71 -11.94 -0.69 -1.85
N LEU A 72 -10.85 -0.55 -1.09
CA LEU A 72 -10.84 -0.62 0.36
C LEU A 72 -10.15 0.63 0.94
N HIS A 73 -10.83 1.32 1.87
CA HIS A 73 -10.25 2.43 2.61
C HIS A 73 -9.92 2.00 4.04
N VAL A 74 -8.65 2.13 4.41
CA VAL A 74 -8.09 1.81 5.75
C VAL A 74 -7.44 3.08 6.31
N PRO A 75 -8.23 4.02 6.84
CA PRO A 75 -7.71 5.30 7.30
C PRO A 75 -6.70 5.12 8.42
N THR A 76 -5.50 5.65 8.21
CA THR A 76 -4.37 5.52 9.12
C THR A 76 -3.63 6.84 9.20
N GLU A 77 -3.30 7.28 10.42
CA GLU A 77 -2.52 8.49 10.64
C GLU A 77 -1.12 8.41 10.01
N ASP A 78 -0.58 9.57 9.62
CA ASP A 78 0.76 9.62 9.03
C ASP A 78 1.82 9.16 10.04
N LEU A 79 2.83 8.42 9.54
CA LEU A 79 3.87 7.75 10.34
C LEU A 79 3.36 6.67 11.31
N GLY A 80 2.05 6.48 11.43
CA GLY A 80 1.42 5.43 12.21
C GLY A 80 1.31 4.10 11.48
N ALA A 81 0.68 3.14 12.13
CA ALA A 81 0.26 1.87 11.58
C ALA A 81 -1.21 1.62 11.96
N PRO A 82 -1.98 0.90 11.15
CA PRO A 82 -3.32 0.47 11.54
C PRO A 82 -3.23 -0.52 12.71
N ASP A 83 -4.34 -0.68 13.43
CA ASP A 83 -4.48 -1.78 14.39
C ASP A 83 -4.51 -3.15 13.66
N VAL A 84 -4.31 -4.22 14.44
CA VAL A 84 -4.21 -5.60 13.92
C VAL A 84 -5.43 -6.00 13.10
N GLU A 85 -6.61 -5.66 13.55
CA GLU A 85 -7.85 -6.02 12.85
C GLU A 85 -7.95 -5.34 11.48
N LYS A 86 -7.58 -4.07 11.39
CA LYS A 86 -7.53 -3.33 10.12
C LYS A 86 -6.45 -3.86 9.18
N ILE A 87 -5.29 -4.24 9.74
CA ILE A 87 -4.23 -4.91 8.95
C ILE A 87 -4.77 -6.22 8.39
N ASP A 88 -5.39 -7.04 9.25
CA ASP A 88 -5.91 -8.34 8.87
C ASP A 88 -6.96 -8.25 7.76
N ASN A 89 -7.93 -7.36 7.93
CA ASN A 89 -8.94 -7.06 6.91
C ASN A 89 -8.31 -6.61 5.57
N ALA A 90 -7.27 -5.77 5.63
CA ALA A 90 -6.60 -5.29 4.42
C ALA A 90 -5.86 -6.41 3.69
N VAL A 91 -5.11 -7.25 4.41
CA VAL A 91 -4.37 -8.35 3.77
C VAL A 91 -5.28 -9.45 3.27
N ASP A 92 -6.42 -9.71 3.93
CA ASP A 92 -7.45 -10.65 3.47
C ASP A 92 -8.13 -10.15 2.19
N PHE A 93 -8.50 -8.87 2.15
CA PHE A 93 -8.99 -8.24 0.93
C PHE A 93 -7.99 -8.41 -0.23
N ILE A 94 -6.70 -8.10 0.01
CA ILE A 94 -5.65 -8.24 -1.01
C ILE A 94 -5.57 -9.70 -1.50
N HIS A 95 -5.57 -10.66 -0.57
CA HIS A 95 -5.48 -12.07 -0.91
C HIS A 95 -6.67 -12.56 -1.75
N GLU A 96 -7.88 -12.19 -1.37
CA GLU A 96 -9.09 -12.50 -2.13
C GLU A 96 -9.01 -11.94 -3.55
N ARG A 97 -8.60 -10.69 -3.71
CA ARG A 97 -8.47 -10.07 -5.04
C ARG A 97 -7.42 -10.76 -5.88
N ILE A 98 -6.24 -11.05 -5.33
CA ILE A 98 -5.17 -11.76 -6.05
C ILE A 98 -5.62 -13.15 -6.51
N ASN A 99 -6.35 -13.90 -5.66
CA ASN A 99 -6.90 -15.21 -6.02
C ASN A 99 -7.92 -15.13 -7.17
N ASN A 100 -8.65 -14.02 -7.24
CA ASN A 100 -9.57 -13.73 -8.35
C ASN A 100 -8.87 -13.17 -9.61
N LYS A 101 -7.52 -13.17 -9.65
CA LYS A 101 -6.71 -12.59 -10.73
C LYS A 101 -6.95 -11.08 -10.90
N GLU A 102 -7.08 -10.40 -9.79
CA GLU A 102 -7.30 -8.96 -9.67
C GLU A 102 -6.11 -8.32 -8.95
N PRO A 103 -5.04 -7.93 -9.68
CA PRO A 103 -3.87 -7.33 -9.08
C PRO A 103 -4.22 -6.10 -8.24
N THR A 104 -3.62 -6.02 -7.05
CA THR A 104 -3.94 -5.01 -6.05
C THR A 104 -2.79 -4.03 -5.86
N MET A 105 -3.13 -2.75 -5.74
CA MET A 105 -2.23 -1.69 -5.35
C MET A 105 -2.57 -1.19 -3.95
N VAL A 106 -1.56 -1.12 -3.06
CA VAL A 106 -1.65 -0.46 -1.76
C VAL A 106 -0.98 0.89 -1.84
N HIS A 107 -1.63 1.95 -1.38
CA HIS A 107 -1.01 3.26 -1.33
C HIS A 107 -1.27 4.00 0.00
N CYS A 108 -0.33 4.83 0.36
CA CYS A 108 -0.49 5.88 1.36
C CYS A 108 -0.07 7.22 0.73
N ALA A 109 0.30 8.21 1.53
CA ALA A 109 0.73 9.50 0.98
C ALA A 109 1.97 9.38 0.08
N ALA A 110 3.08 8.88 0.62
CA ALA A 110 4.35 8.73 -0.11
C ALA A 110 4.55 7.33 -0.70
N GLY A 111 3.75 6.35 -0.28
CA GLY A 111 3.87 4.97 -0.74
C GLY A 111 5.00 4.17 -0.10
N ILE A 112 5.47 4.59 1.07
CA ILE A 112 6.63 3.96 1.72
C ILE A 112 6.32 3.48 3.15
N GLY A 113 5.88 4.33 4.08
CA GLY A 113 5.64 3.95 5.48
C GLY A 113 4.46 2.98 5.64
N ARG A 114 3.24 3.50 5.73
CA ARG A 114 1.99 2.74 5.91
C ARG A 114 1.79 1.67 4.84
N THR A 115 2.12 1.98 3.59
CA THR A 115 2.14 1.00 2.49
C THR A 115 3.06 -0.17 2.81
N GLY A 116 4.27 0.10 3.31
CA GLY A 116 5.23 -0.94 3.69
C GLY A 116 4.71 -1.86 4.79
N VAL A 117 3.92 -1.35 5.74
CA VAL A 117 3.30 -2.16 6.81
C VAL A 117 2.37 -3.22 6.21
N ILE A 118 1.41 -2.82 5.39
CA ILE A 118 0.44 -3.77 4.77
C ILE A 118 1.15 -4.76 3.87
N LEU A 119 2.11 -4.31 3.06
CA LEU A 119 2.88 -5.19 2.18
C LEU A 119 3.67 -6.25 2.97
N SER A 120 4.27 -5.88 4.11
CA SER A 120 4.97 -6.82 4.98
C SER A 120 4.00 -7.80 5.64
N CYS A 121 2.89 -7.32 6.16
CA CYS A 121 1.88 -8.19 6.80
C CYS A 121 1.26 -9.18 5.80
N TYR A 122 1.10 -8.80 4.54
CA TYR A 122 0.69 -9.72 3.48
C TYR A 122 1.71 -10.85 3.29
N LEU A 123 3.01 -10.53 3.22
CA LEU A 123 4.07 -11.54 3.11
C LEU A 123 4.09 -12.49 4.32
N ILE A 124 3.83 -11.98 5.52
CA ILE A 124 3.77 -12.79 6.74
C ILE A 124 2.62 -13.79 6.68
N LYS A 125 1.40 -13.32 6.38
CA LYS A 125 0.19 -14.13 6.45
C LYS A 125 0.08 -15.13 5.31
N TYR A 126 0.41 -14.73 4.09
CA TYR A 126 0.12 -15.50 2.88
C TYR A 126 1.34 -16.05 2.15
N GLU A 127 2.53 -15.52 2.43
CA GLU A 127 3.78 -16.01 1.84
C GLU A 127 4.72 -16.63 2.89
N ASN A 128 4.22 -16.78 4.14
CA ASN A 128 4.91 -17.44 5.25
C ASN A 128 6.27 -16.84 5.65
N TYR A 129 6.48 -15.55 5.44
CA TYR A 129 7.68 -14.86 5.90
C TYR A 129 7.63 -14.58 7.41
N SER A 130 8.80 -14.53 8.08
CA SER A 130 8.90 -13.89 9.39
C SER A 130 8.74 -12.37 9.26
N ALA A 131 8.40 -11.68 10.35
CA ALA A 131 8.30 -10.21 10.34
C ALA A 131 9.61 -9.57 9.88
N ASN A 132 10.75 -10.06 10.39
CA ASN A 132 12.07 -9.55 10.01
C ASN A 132 12.34 -9.73 8.51
N ASP A 133 12.10 -10.93 7.98
CA ASP A 133 12.34 -11.22 6.56
C ASP A 133 11.41 -10.42 5.66
N ALA A 134 10.13 -10.29 6.04
CA ALA A 134 9.16 -9.47 5.30
C ALA A 134 9.59 -8.00 5.22
N ILE A 135 10.03 -7.41 6.34
CA ILE A 135 10.57 -6.05 6.38
C ILE A 135 11.78 -5.91 5.46
N GLN A 136 12.72 -6.85 5.51
CA GLN A 136 13.91 -6.82 4.66
C GLN A 136 13.55 -6.94 3.17
N VAL A 137 12.66 -7.85 2.80
CA VAL A 137 12.20 -8.03 1.42
C VAL A 137 11.52 -6.76 0.90
N VAL A 138 10.62 -6.16 1.70
CA VAL A 138 9.94 -4.93 1.33
C VAL A 138 10.94 -3.79 1.16
N ARG A 139 11.87 -3.60 2.09
CA ARG A 139 12.92 -2.57 2.00
C ARG A 139 13.86 -2.77 0.82
N LYS A 140 14.20 -4.02 0.48
CA LYS A 140 15.04 -4.34 -0.68
C LYS A 140 14.36 -3.97 -1.99
N LYS A 141 13.07 -4.30 -2.14
CA LYS A 141 12.31 -4.01 -3.37
C LYS A 141 11.80 -2.57 -3.44
N ARG A 142 11.61 -1.94 -2.29
CA ARG A 142 11.03 -0.62 -2.12
C ARG A 142 11.83 0.17 -1.09
N PRO A 143 13.01 0.72 -1.47
CA PRO A 143 13.89 1.45 -0.56
C PRO A 143 13.16 2.58 0.17
N GLY A 144 13.49 2.78 1.46
CA GLY A 144 12.85 3.76 2.34
C GLY A 144 11.51 3.34 2.94
N SER A 145 11.03 2.12 2.65
CA SER A 145 9.80 1.59 3.24
C SER A 145 9.94 1.32 4.74
N ILE A 146 8.79 1.42 5.46
CA ILE A 146 8.70 1.21 6.91
C ILE A 146 9.57 2.23 7.64
N GLN A 147 9.01 3.43 7.82
CA GLN A 147 9.75 4.65 8.16
C GLN A 147 9.89 4.92 9.66
N SER A 148 9.11 4.23 10.49
CA SER A 148 9.08 4.47 11.94
C SER A 148 9.19 3.17 12.72
N GLU A 149 9.69 3.27 13.94
CA GLU A 149 9.74 2.16 14.87
C GLU A 149 8.34 1.61 15.17
N SER A 150 7.34 2.48 15.30
CA SER A 150 5.95 2.06 15.50
C SER A 150 5.42 1.18 14.38
N GLN A 151 5.87 1.40 13.15
CA GLN A 151 5.52 0.56 12.00
C GLN A 151 6.20 -0.82 12.07
N GLU A 152 7.45 -0.89 12.48
CA GLU A 152 8.15 -2.17 12.71
C GLU A 152 7.52 -2.97 13.85
N ILE A 153 7.18 -2.29 14.95
CA ILE A 153 6.48 -2.90 16.10
C ILE A 153 5.13 -3.47 15.65
N ALA A 154 4.35 -2.73 14.86
CA ALA A 154 3.06 -3.19 14.36
C ALA A 154 3.19 -4.46 13.51
N ILE A 155 4.18 -4.54 12.62
CA ILE A 155 4.45 -5.71 11.79
C ILE A 155 4.83 -6.93 12.66
N THR A 156 5.74 -6.73 13.62
CA THR A 156 6.17 -7.80 14.54
C THR A 156 5.02 -8.25 15.44
N PHE A 157 4.20 -7.32 15.91
CA PHE A 157 3.03 -7.63 16.72
C PHE A 157 1.99 -8.40 15.91
N TYR A 158 1.74 -8.02 14.66
CA TYR A 158 0.85 -8.73 13.75
C TYR A 158 1.27 -10.19 13.58
N GLU A 159 2.55 -10.46 13.30
CA GLU A 159 3.06 -11.83 13.21
C GLU A 159 2.72 -12.66 14.46
N LYS A 160 2.99 -12.09 15.64
CA LYS A 160 2.70 -12.77 16.91
C LYS A 160 1.22 -13.08 17.12
N GLN A 161 0.32 -12.24 16.59
CA GLN A 161 -1.12 -12.45 16.72
C GLN A 161 -1.64 -13.57 15.79
N ILE A 162 -1.17 -13.63 14.56
CA ILE A 162 -1.68 -14.61 13.57
C ILE A 162 -1.04 -15.99 13.70
N ARG A 163 0.08 -16.11 14.44
CA ARG A 163 0.79 -17.39 14.66
C ARG A 163 0.50 -18.04 16.02
N LYS A 164 -0.48 -17.50 16.78
CA LYS A 164 -0.98 -18.14 18.00
C LYS A 164 -1.94 -19.26 17.64
#